data_7e49217775df28afc94ef53b63e57bdd
#
_entry.id   7e49217775df28afc94ef53b63e57bdd
#
_cell.length_a   1.000
_cell.length_b   1.000
_cell.length_c   1.000
_cell.angle_alpha   90.00
_cell.angle_beta   90.00
_cell.angle_gamma   90.00
#
_symmetry.space_group_name_H-M   'P 1'
#
loop_
_entity.id
_entity.type
_entity.pdbx_description
1 polymer ?
#
loop_
_entity_poly.entity_id
_entity_poly.type
_entity_poly.pdbx_seq_one_letter_code
_entity_poly.pdbx_strand_id
1 'polypeptide(L)'
;MKLHFLGTGASEGIPNPYCKCELCEQVRKTGGRDVRTRSSAIIDDEIQIDISPEFFHQANVNHIDVTKIKDLLITHTHPDHFNVGELHNRVRNFAFNVEHPMYIYGSDKAINGCLNGIVDLTPDRFNLSILIPFVTITTSSGAKITPLIANHEKWEMCYIYFIEKNGKTLLYGHDSGYYGDLTWNWLENKKID
;
A
#
# COMPACT_ATOMS: atom_id res chain seq x y z
N MET A 1 4.21 17.35 -0.74
CA MET A 1 3.75 15.94 -0.72
C MET A 1 2.40 15.87 -1.43
N LYS A 2 2.26 15.02 -2.43
CA LYS A 2 1.01 14.77 -3.17
C LYS A 2 0.56 13.35 -2.86
N LEU A 3 -0.63 13.17 -2.32
CA LEU A 3 -1.26 11.86 -2.11
C LEU A 3 -2.28 11.62 -3.23
N HIS A 4 -2.16 10.48 -3.91
CA HIS A 4 -3.08 10.04 -4.95
C HIS A 4 -3.69 8.70 -4.55
N PHE A 5 -4.97 8.68 -4.25
CA PHE A 5 -5.71 7.44 -3.99
C PHE A 5 -6.01 6.73 -5.30
N LEU A 6 -5.60 5.48 -5.43
CA LEU A 6 -5.87 4.62 -6.58
C LEU A 6 -7.16 3.82 -6.40
N GLY A 7 -7.42 3.41 -5.16
CA GLY A 7 -8.63 2.72 -4.74
C GLY A 7 -8.98 3.06 -3.30
N THR A 8 -10.27 3.04 -2.99
CA THR A 8 -10.82 3.42 -1.68
C THR A 8 -11.92 2.48 -1.20
N GLY A 9 -12.07 1.33 -1.87
CA GLY A 9 -12.99 0.28 -1.46
C GLY A 9 -12.36 -0.61 -0.40
N ALA A 10 -13.21 -1.24 0.42
CA ALA A 10 -12.84 -2.36 1.26
C ALA A 10 -12.73 -3.65 0.42
N SER A 11 -12.49 -4.78 1.08
CA SER A 11 -12.23 -6.07 0.45
C SER A 11 -13.25 -6.48 -0.64
N GLU A 12 -14.52 -6.16 -0.45
CA GLU A 12 -15.60 -6.46 -1.40
C GLU A 12 -15.64 -5.53 -2.61
N GLY A 13 -15.06 -4.34 -2.53
CA GLY A 13 -15.21 -3.31 -3.56
C GLY A 13 -16.64 -2.79 -3.73
N ILE A 14 -16.83 -1.77 -4.57
CA ILE A 14 -18.16 -1.31 -4.98
C ILE A 14 -18.19 -1.15 -6.52
N PRO A 15 -19.12 -1.81 -7.22
CA PRO A 15 -20.13 -2.76 -6.71
C PRO A 15 -19.47 -4.10 -6.34
N ASN A 16 -19.90 -4.71 -5.23
CA ASN A 16 -19.49 -6.07 -4.92
C ASN A 16 -20.02 -7.02 -6.01
N PRO A 17 -19.17 -7.88 -6.62
CA PRO A 17 -19.55 -8.75 -7.75
C PRO A 17 -20.74 -9.67 -7.45
N TYR A 18 -20.90 -10.11 -6.22
CA TYR A 18 -21.93 -11.07 -5.78
C TYR A 18 -23.13 -10.40 -5.12
N CYS A 19 -23.12 -9.06 -4.90
CA CYS A 19 -24.17 -8.34 -4.18
C CYS A 19 -25.24 -7.80 -5.13
N LYS A 20 -26.51 -7.96 -4.76
CA LYS A 20 -27.69 -7.42 -5.48
C LYS A 20 -28.43 -6.34 -4.70
N CYS A 21 -27.77 -5.70 -3.70
CA CYS A 21 -28.40 -4.56 -3.03
C CYS A 21 -28.56 -3.37 -3.97
N GLU A 22 -29.43 -2.44 -3.59
CA GLU A 22 -29.76 -1.28 -4.39
C GLU A 22 -28.53 -0.48 -4.82
N LEU A 23 -27.58 -0.23 -3.90
CA LEU A 23 -26.34 0.47 -4.19
C LEU A 23 -25.53 -0.24 -5.28
N CYS A 24 -25.27 -1.56 -5.12
CA CYS A 24 -24.50 -2.32 -6.08
C CYS A 24 -25.17 -2.38 -7.46
N GLU A 25 -26.49 -2.55 -7.51
CA GLU A 25 -27.24 -2.54 -8.76
C GLU A 25 -27.23 -1.16 -9.44
N GLN A 26 -27.32 -0.09 -8.65
CA GLN A 26 -27.21 1.27 -9.17
C GLN A 26 -25.80 1.50 -9.74
N VAL A 27 -24.74 1.19 -8.98
CA VAL A 27 -23.36 1.44 -9.43
C VAL A 27 -22.99 0.60 -10.66
N ARG A 28 -23.52 -0.63 -10.80
CA ARG A 28 -23.34 -1.41 -12.05
C ARG A 28 -23.93 -0.71 -13.27
N LYS A 29 -25.01 0.05 -13.10
CA LYS A 29 -25.65 0.81 -14.19
C LYS A 29 -24.97 2.14 -14.47
N THR A 30 -24.57 2.87 -13.43
CA THR A 30 -24.03 4.23 -13.55
C THR A 30 -22.51 4.24 -13.78
N GLY A 31 -21.78 3.30 -13.16
CA GLY A 31 -20.31 3.30 -13.22
C GLY A 31 -19.68 4.56 -12.63
N GLY A 32 -18.54 4.97 -13.20
CA GLY A 32 -17.89 6.23 -12.90
C GLY A 32 -17.31 6.29 -11.48
N ARG A 33 -17.49 7.44 -10.82
CA ARG A 33 -16.88 7.71 -9.51
C ARG A 33 -17.42 6.85 -8.37
N ASP A 34 -18.55 6.21 -8.54
CA ASP A 34 -19.14 5.34 -7.52
C ASP A 34 -18.51 3.95 -7.50
N VAL A 35 -17.79 3.59 -8.55
CA VAL A 35 -16.97 2.36 -8.57
C VAL A 35 -15.77 2.54 -7.65
N ARG A 36 -15.61 1.64 -6.67
CA ARG A 36 -14.51 1.64 -5.70
C ARG A 36 -13.72 0.35 -5.83
N THR A 37 -12.52 0.45 -6.38
CA THR A 37 -11.52 -0.61 -6.34
C THR A 37 -10.88 -0.68 -4.94
N ARG A 38 -10.22 -1.81 -4.62
CA ARG A 38 -9.58 -2.04 -3.32
C ARG A 38 -8.47 -1.03 -3.06
N SER A 39 -8.17 -0.87 -1.77
CA SER A 39 -7.31 0.19 -1.27
C SER A 39 -5.89 0.13 -1.86
N SER A 40 -5.43 1.25 -2.37
CA SER A 40 -4.03 1.54 -2.71
C SER A 40 -3.85 3.03 -2.90
N ALA A 41 -2.66 3.54 -2.63
CA ALA A 41 -2.33 4.96 -2.80
C ALA A 41 -0.88 5.15 -3.25
N ILE A 42 -0.58 6.32 -3.85
CA ILE A 42 0.78 6.69 -4.25
C ILE A 42 1.09 8.09 -3.70
N ILE A 43 2.31 8.26 -3.18
CA ILE A 43 2.84 9.54 -2.71
C ILE A 43 3.96 10.00 -3.63
N ASP A 44 3.83 11.23 -4.15
CA ASP A 44 4.82 11.91 -5.01
C ASP A 44 5.32 11.05 -6.19
N ASP A 45 4.47 10.15 -6.71
CA ASP A 45 4.75 9.20 -7.78
C ASP A 45 5.90 8.19 -7.50
N GLU A 46 6.44 8.16 -6.27
CA GLU A 46 7.60 7.35 -5.89
C GLU A 46 7.33 6.30 -4.80
N ILE A 47 6.34 6.54 -3.92
CA ILE A 47 6.01 5.65 -2.81
C ILE A 47 4.60 5.12 -3.02
N GLN A 48 4.47 3.82 -3.14
CA GLN A 48 3.18 3.14 -3.16
C GLN A 48 2.84 2.61 -1.77
N ILE A 49 1.58 2.71 -1.37
CA ILE A 49 1.03 2.06 -0.18
C ILE A 49 0.02 1.03 -0.64
N ASP A 50 0.26 -0.20 -0.26
CA ASP A 50 -0.45 -1.42 -0.63
C ASP A 50 -0.50 -1.69 -2.14
N ILE A 51 -0.65 -2.95 -2.50
CA ILE A 51 -0.76 -3.43 -3.87
C ILE A 51 -2.00 -4.30 -4.00
N SER A 52 -3.10 -3.67 -4.42
CA SER A 52 -4.41 -4.33 -4.54
C SER A 52 -4.48 -5.26 -5.75
N PRO A 53 -5.47 -6.17 -5.80
CA PRO A 53 -5.72 -7.01 -6.98
C PRO A 53 -6.00 -6.23 -8.28
N GLU A 54 -6.47 -4.99 -8.16
CA GLU A 54 -6.73 -4.12 -9.31
C GLU A 54 -5.57 -3.20 -9.68
N PHE A 55 -4.38 -3.39 -9.12
CA PHE A 55 -3.25 -2.48 -9.33
C PHE A 55 -2.98 -2.19 -10.81
N PHE A 56 -2.95 -3.22 -11.66
CA PHE A 56 -2.79 -3.03 -13.11
C PHE A 56 -3.86 -2.10 -13.70
N HIS A 57 -5.13 -2.32 -13.33
CA HIS A 57 -6.24 -1.48 -13.77
C HIS A 57 -6.12 -0.07 -13.23
N GLN A 58 -5.85 0.06 -11.92
CA GLN A 58 -5.69 1.36 -11.25
C GLN A 58 -4.58 2.20 -11.88
N ALA A 59 -3.42 1.59 -12.18
CA ALA A 59 -2.30 2.27 -12.83
C ALA A 59 -2.69 2.80 -14.22
N ASN A 60 -3.36 1.98 -15.02
CA ASN A 60 -3.74 2.34 -16.39
C ASN A 60 -4.80 3.44 -16.44
N VAL A 61 -5.89 3.33 -15.66
CA VAL A 61 -6.98 4.32 -15.70
C VAL A 61 -6.58 5.66 -15.10
N ASN A 62 -5.62 5.68 -14.19
CA ASN A 62 -5.08 6.90 -13.60
C ASN A 62 -3.84 7.43 -14.35
N HIS A 63 -3.42 6.79 -15.42
CA HIS A 63 -2.23 7.15 -16.20
C HIS A 63 -0.97 7.28 -15.34
N ILE A 64 -0.77 6.34 -14.41
CA ILE A 64 0.37 6.31 -13.51
C ILE A 64 1.57 5.65 -14.20
N ASP A 65 2.69 6.34 -14.18
CA ASP A 65 3.98 5.74 -14.56
C ASP A 65 4.57 4.96 -13.37
N VAL A 66 4.21 3.69 -13.29
CA VAL A 66 4.64 2.81 -12.20
C VAL A 66 6.14 2.49 -12.22
N THR A 67 6.84 2.84 -13.29
CA THR A 67 8.30 2.66 -13.36
C THR A 67 9.04 3.58 -12.39
N LYS A 68 8.42 4.67 -11.95
CA LYS A 68 8.95 5.63 -10.96
C LYS A 68 8.84 5.18 -9.51
N ILE A 69 8.01 4.17 -9.22
CA ILE A 69 7.80 3.68 -7.86
C ILE A 69 9.07 3.00 -7.36
N LYS A 70 9.68 3.56 -6.33
CA LYS A 70 10.88 3.07 -5.68
C LYS A 70 10.58 2.28 -4.40
N ASP A 71 9.56 2.73 -3.66
CA ASP A 71 9.21 2.20 -2.34
C ASP A 71 7.78 1.67 -2.35
N LEU A 72 7.57 0.46 -1.80
CA LEU A 72 6.27 -0.13 -1.56
C LEU A 72 6.12 -0.40 -0.06
N LEU A 73 5.15 0.26 0.58
CA LEU A 73 4.79 0.07 1.98
C LEU A 73 3.58 -0.84 2.07
N ILE A 74 3.70 -1.97 2.76
CA ILE A 74 2.59 -2.89 2.98
C ILE A 74 2.02 -2.69 4.37
N THR A 75 0.74 -2.33 4.46
CA THR A 75 0.04 -2.15 5.75
C THR A 75 -0.19 -3.48 6.44
N HIS A 76 -0.72 -4.48 5.72
CA HIS A 76 -0.98 -5.84 6.19
C HIS A 76 -1.22 -6.79 5.00
N THR A 77 -1.48 -8.08 5.27
CA THR A 77 -1.51 -9.10 4.21
C THR A 77 -2.90 -9.55 3.77
N HIS A 78 -3.95 -8.81 4.07
CA HIS A 78 -5.27 -9.11 3.51
C HIS A 78 -5.24 -9.04 1.97
N PRO A 79 -5.98 -9.90 1.25
CA PRO A 79 -5.89 -10.00 -0.21
C PRO A 79 -6.24 -8.71 -0.96
N ASP A 80 -7.00 -7.83 -0.37
CA ASP A 80 -7.36 -6.53 -0.93
C ASP A 80 -6.25 -5.47 -0.81
N HIS A 81 -5.27 -5.70 0.06
CA HIS A 81 -4.09 -4.84 0.27
C HIS A 81 -2.81 -5.44 -0.29
N PHE A 82 -2.72 -6.77 -0.35
CA PHE A 82 -1.48 -7.46 -0.67
C PHE A 82 -1.66 -8.53 -1.75
N ASN A 83 -1.53 -8.12 -3.01
CA ASN A 83 -1.47 -9.04 -4.15
C ASN A 83 -0.03 -9.15 -4.66
N VAL A 84 0.74 -10.05 -4.06
CA VAL A 84 2.13 -10.29 -4.44
C VAL A 84 2.30 -10.73 -5.90
N GLY A 85 1.24 -11.29 -6.51
CA GLY A 85 1.24 -11.69 -7.92
C GLY A 85 1.51 -10.54 -8.88
N GLU A 86 1.10 -9.32 -8.56
CA GLU A 86 1.39 -8.13 -9.37
C GLU A 86 2.88 -7.79 -9.42
N LEU A 87 3.65 -8.16 -8.39
CA LEU A 87 5.10 -7.93 -8.33
C LEU A 87 5.87 -8.81 -9.32
N HIS A 88 5.29 -9.94 -9.78
CA HIS A 88 5.89 -10.75 -10.85
C HIS A 88 6.09 -9.97 -12.14
N ASN A 89 5.27 -8.97 -12.41
CA ASN A 89 5.41 -8.14 -13.61
C ASN A 89 6.75 -7.36 -13.65
N ARG A 90 7.47 -7.28 -12.51
CA ARG A 90 8.76 -6.58 -12.39
C ARG A 90 9.97 -7.51 -12.52
N VAL A 91 9.80 -8.84 -12.54
CA VAL A 91 10.93 -9.77 -12.68
C VAL A 91 11.57 -9.70 -14.08
N ARG A 92 12.81 -10.19 -14.22
CA ARG A 92 13.64 -10.02 -15.41
C ARG A 92 13.00 -10.51 -16.73
N ASN A 93 12.18 -11.56 -16.64
CA ASN A 93 11.55 -12.14 -17.83
C ASN A 93 10.33 -11.33 -18.33
N PHE A 94 9.81 -10.40 -17.52
CA PHE A 94 8.62 -9.61 -17.85
C PHE A 94 8.92 -8.12 -18.00
N ALA A 95 9.88 -7.56 -17.22
CA ALA A 95 10.23 -6.16 -17.26
C ALA A 95 11.67 -5.95 -17.74
N PHE A 96 11.84 -5.14 -18.78
CA PHE A 96 13.13 -4.79 -19.35
C PHE A 96 13.49 -3.34 -19.00
N ASN A 97 14.80 -3.03 -18.98
CA ASN A 97 15.31 -1.68 -18.71
C ASN A 97 14.80 -1.06 -17.40
N VAL A 98 14.70 -1.90 -16.36
CA VAL A 98 14.32 -1.44 -15.01
C VAL A 98 15.49 -0.66 -14.43
N GLU A 99 15.29 0.63 -14.15
CA GLU A 99 16.36 1.57 -13.77
C GLU A 99 16.80 1.46 -12.32
N HIS A 100 15.93 0.99 -11.42
CA HIS A 100 16.20 0.87 -10.00
C HIS A 100 15.43 -0.30 -9.37
N PRO A 101 15.92 -0.89 -8.29
CA PRO A 101 15.13 -1.88 -7.54
C PRO A 101 13.90 -1.23 -6.89
N MET A 102 12.91 -2.06 -6.55
CA MET A 102 11.82 -1.69 -5.66
C MET A 102 12.17 -2.12 -4.24
N TYR A 103 12.05 -1.21 -3.29
CA TYR A 103 12.22 -1.47 -1.87
C TYR A 103 10.86 -1.74 -1.24
N ILE A 104 10.66 -2.92 -0.68
CA ILE A 104 9.40 -3.35 -0.08
C ILE A 104 9.57 -3.38 1.43
N TYR A 105 8.67 -2.70 2.12
CA TYR A 105 8.66 -2.54 3.56
C TYR A 105 7.34 -3.06 4.13
N GLY A 106 7.39 -3.83 5.19
CA GLY A 106 6.18 -4.35 5.82
C GLY A 106 6.48 -5.18 7.07
N SER A 107 5.45 -5.83 7.60
CA SER A 107 5.61 -6.79 8.70
C SER A 107 6.39 -8.02 8.24
N ASP A 108 6.83 -8.83 9.19
CA ASP A 108 7.46 -10.13 8.92
C ASP A 108 6.57 -11.02 8.03
N LYS A 109 5.25 -11.01 8.27
CA LYS A 109 4.29 -11.77 7.46
C LYS A 109 4.22 -11.26 6.02
N ALA A 110 4.21 -9.95 5.81
CA ALA A 110 4.22 -9.35 4.47
C ALA A 110 5.52 -9.68 3.72
N ILE A 111 6.67 -9.56 4.39
CA ILE A 111 7.97 -9.90 3.80
C ILE A 111 8.08 -11.38 3.49
N ASN A 112 7.62 -12.27 4.37
CA ASN A 112 7.52 -13.70 4.08
C ASN A 112 6.60 -13.99 2.88
N GLY A 113 5.50 -13.25 2.73
CA GLY A 113 4.64 -13.35 1.56
C GLY A 113 5.39 -13.00 0.26
N CYS A 114 6.22 -11.95 0.27
CA CYS A 114 7.08 -11.61 -0.86
C CYS A 114 8.13 -12.68 -1.14
N LEU A 115 8.80 -13.21 -0.09
CA LEU A 115 9.82 -14.27 -0.24
C LEU A 115 9.26 -15.56 -0.86
N ASN A 116 8.02 -15.90 -0.54
CA ASN A 116 7.36 -17.09 -1.06
C ASN A 116 6.65 -16.85 -2.41
N GLY A 117 6.25 -15.61 -2.69
CA GLY A 117 5.43 -15.27 -3.84
C GLY A 117 6.22 -14.74 -5.04
N ILE A 118 7.41 -14.18 -4.88
CA ILE A 118 8.20 -13.59 -5.97
C ILE A 118 9.30 -14.57 -6.39
N VAL A 119 9.31 -14.95 -7.66
CA VAL A 119 10.25 -15.98 -8.20
C VAL A 119 11.66 -15.45 -8.49
N ASP A 120 11.86 -14.15 -8.62
CA ASP A 120 13.16 -13.52 -8.93
C ASP A 120 13.43 -12.35 -7.97
N LEU A 121 13.90 -12.69 -6.77
CA LEU A 121 14.23 -11.74 -5.69
C LEU A 121 15.69 -11.25 -5.78
N THR A 122 16.17 -10.93 -6.98
CA THR A 122 17.52 -10.40 -7.12
C THR A 122 17.59 -8.93 -6.66
N PRO A 123 18.72 -8.49 -6.05
CA PRO A 123 18.84 -7.16 -5.45
C PRO A 123 18.68 -5.99 -6.42
N ASP A 124 18.85 -6.23 -7.72
CA ASP A 124 18.58 -5.24 -8.78
C ASP A 124 17.09 -5.13 -9.12
N ARG A 125 16.26 -6.04 -8.60
CA ARG A 125 14.79 -6.02 -8.77
C ARG A 125 14.07 -5.66 -7.51
N PHE A 126 14.43 -6.29 -6.39
CA PHE A 126 13.73 -6.12 -5.11
C PHE A 126 14.70 -6.10 -3.93
N ASN A 127 14.40 -5.22 -2.97
CA ASN A 127 15.01 -5.22 -1.65
C ASN A 127 13.90 -5.27 -0.60
N LEU A 128 13.96 -6.23 0.31
CA LEU A 128 12.91 -6.49 1.29
C LEU A 128 13.38 -6.06 2.68
N SER A 129 12.54 -5.37 3.44
CA SER A 129 12.85 -4.88 4.78
C SER A 129 11.69 -5.10 5.74
N ILE A 130 11.93 -5.86 6.80
CA ILE A 130 10.98 -6.00 7.91
C ILE A 130 11.01 -4.72 8.73
N LEU A 131 9.85 -4.14 8.97
CA LEU A 131 9.67 -2.96 9.80
C LEU A 131 9.43 -3.35 11.26
N ILE A 132 9.96 -2.51 12.17
CA ILE A 132 9.72 -2.63 13.61
C ILE A 132 8.80 -1.49 14.03
N PRO A 133 7.69 -1.77 14.73
CA PRO A 133 6.77 -0.73 15.20
C PRO A 133 7.49 0.41 15.92
N PHE A 134 7.10 1.65 15.65
CA PHE A 134 7.63 2.89 16.25
C PHE A 134 9.09 3.22 15.92
N VAL A 135 9.77 2.41 15.10
CA VAL A 135 11.13 2.70 14.64
C VAL A 135 11.08 3.41 13.29
N THR A 136 11.55 4.65 13.27
CA THR A 136 11.62 5.44 12.02
C THR A 136 12.76 4.97 11.14
N ILE A 137 12.48 4.75 9.86
CA ILE A 137 13.49 4.50 8.83
C ILE A 137 13.42 5.54 7.74
N THR A 138 14.48 5.65 6.94
CA THR A 138 14.48 6.46 5.71
C THR A 138 14.37 5.52 4.51
N THR A 139 13.38 5.75 3.65
CA THR A 139 13.15 4.98 2.43
C THR A 139 14.12 5.35 1.31
N SER A 140 14.13 4.59 0.22
CA SER A 140 15.00 4.86 -0.94
C SER A 140 14.66 6.20 -1.63
N SER A 141 13.42 6.65 -1.58
CA SER A 141 12.96 7.96 -2.08
C SER A 141 13.22 9.12 -1.10
N GLY A 142 13.87 8.86 0.04
CA GLY A 142 14.23 9.87 1.04
C GLY A 142 13.11 10.27 1.99
N ALA A 143 11.97 9.59 1.97
CA ALA A 143 10.93 9.78 2.98
C ALA A 143 11.31 9.11 4.30
N LYS A 144 10.98 9.73 5.43
CA LYS A 144 11.02 9.07 6.73
C LYS A 144 9.66 8.43 6.99
N ILE A 145 9.66 7.15 7.31
CA ILE A 145 8.45 6.43 7.66
C ILE A 145 8.58 5.84 9.05
N THR A 146 7.51 5.92 9.82
CA THR A 146 7.37 5.24 11.11
C THR A 146 6.12 4.37 11.05
N PRO A 147 6.28 3.03 11.09
CA PRO A 147 5.14 2.13 11.20
C PRO A 147 4.56 2.21 12.62
N LEU A 148 3.27 2.46 12.72
CA LEU A 148 2.55 2.45 13.98
C LEU A 148 1.58 1.27 13.98
N ILE A 149 1.24 0.76 15.17
CA ILE A 149 0.37 -0.41 15.29
C ILE A 149 -1.08 0.01 14.99
N ALA A 150 -1.68 -0.64 13.99
CA ALA A 150 -3.10 -0.54 13.69
C ALA A 150 -3.93 -1.46 14.62
N ASN A 151 -5.17 -1.07 14.88
CA ASN A 151 -6.15 -1.94 15.54
C ASN A 151 -7.01 -2.61 14.46
N HIS A 152 -6.52 -3.70 13.89
CA HIS A 152 -7.19 -4.37 12.78
C HIS A 152 -7.17 -5.90 12.97
N GLU A 153 -6.19 -6.60 12.42
CA GLU A 153 -6.12 -8.06 12.51
C GLU A 153 -5.31 -8.50 13.75
N LYS A 154 -5.67 -9.67 14.32
CA LYS A 154 -5.00 -10.22 15.50
C LYS A 154 -3.88 -11.22 15.17
N TRP A 155 -3.87 -11.71 13.94
CA TRP A 155 -2.98 -12.81 13.49
C TRP A 155 -1.72 -12.30 12.80
N GLU A 156 -1.61 -10.99 12.63
CA GLU A 156 -0.44 -10.34 12.06
C GLU A 156 -0.26 -8.92 12.63
N MET A 157 0.95 -8.39 12.47
CA MET A 157 1.22 -7.00 12.77
C MET A 157 0.73 -6.13 11.61
N CYS A 158 -0.37 -5.42 11.84
CA CYS A 158 -0.91 -4.45 10.89
C CYS A 158 -0.37 -3.07 11.19
N TYR A 159 -0.01 -2.33 10.15
CA TYR A 159 0.58 -1.00 10.25
C TYR A 159 -0.34 0.10 9.70
N ILE A 160 -0.34 1.23 10.38
CA ILE A 160 -0.58 2.55 9.82
C ILE A 160 0.77 3.26 9.70
N TYR A 161 0.90 4.20 8.78
CA TYR A 161 2.19 4.84 8.51
C TYR A 161 2.16 6.33 8.81
N PHE A 162 3.08 6.78 9.66
CA PHE A 162 3.41 8.19 9.79
C PHE A 162 4.58 8.49 8.83
N ILE A 163 4.34 9.39 7.87
CA ILE A 163 5.24 9.64 6.73
C ILE A 163 5.64 11.10 6.72
N GLU A 164 6.95 11.36 6.69
CA GLU A 164 7.54 12.69 6.62
C GLU A 164 8.34 12.81 5.32
N LYS A 165 7.98 13.78 4.47
CA LYS A 165 8.69 14.05 3.21
C LYS A 165 8.60 15.52 2.84
N ASN A 166 9.70 16.14 2.45
CA ASN A 166 9.75 17.53 2.00
C ASN A 166 9.11 18.53 2.99
N GLY A 167 9.34 18.35 4.28
CA GLY A 167 8.81 19.21 5.34
C GLY A 167 7.30 19.09 5.57
N LYS A 168 6.66 18.07 5.00
CA LYS A 168 5.26 17.73 5.20
C LYS A 168 5.12 16.39 5.92
N THR A 169 4.02 16.25 6.67
CA THR A 169 3.68 15.05 7.42
C THR A 169 2.31 14.51 7.03
N LEU A 170 2.20 13.19 6.93
CA LEU A 170 0.99 12.46 6.61
C LEU A 170 0.83 11.29 7.57
N LEU A 171 -0.35 11.11 8.14
CA LEU A 171 -0.76 9.86 8.76
C LEU A 171 -1.65 9.08 7.77
N TYR A 172 -1.13 7.98 7.24
CA TYR A 172 -1.92 7.04 6.46
C TYR A 172 -2.49 6.00 7.41
N GLY A 173 -3.74 6.20 7.83
CA GLY A 173 -4.40 5.49 8.92
C GLY A 173 -5.33 4.35 8.49
N HIS A 174 -5.22 3.87 7.29
CA HIS A 174 -6.04 2.81 6.71
C HIS A 174 -5.29 1.47 6.81
N ASP A 175 -5.83 0.40 7.21
CA ASP A 175 -7.13 -0.03 7.64
C ASP A 175 -7.08 -0.23 9.18
N SER A 176 -7.80 0.53 9.96
CA SER A 176 -7.72 0.45 11.41
C SER A 176 -9.01 0.87 12.10
N GLY A 177 -9.33 0.19 13.18
CA GLY A 177 -10.25 0.70 14.18
C GLY A 177 -9.62 1.79 15.06
N TYR A 178 -10.22 2.05 16.21
CA TYR A 178 -9.67 3.00 17.19
C TYR A 178 -8.28 2.55 17.64
N TYR A 179 -7.30 3.45 17.56
CA TYR A 179 -5.91 3.11 17.86
C TYR A 179 -5.72 2.77 19.34
N GLY A 180 -4.84 1.81 19.62
CA GLY A 180 -4.43 1.48 20.99
C GLY A 180 -3.55 2.56 21.61
N ASP A 181 -3.40 2.50 22.94
CA ASP A 181 -2.68 3.50 23.73
C ASP A 181 -1.26 3.78 23.26
N LEU A 182 -0.51 2.76 22.84
CA LEU A 182 0.86 2.94 22.35
C LEU A 182 0.90 3.84 21.11
N THR A 183 -0.02 3.65 20.18
CA THR A 183 -0.12 4.46 18.97
C THR A 183 -0.60 5.88 19.30
N TRP A 184 -1.59 6.03 20.16
CA TRP A 184 -2.07 7.33 20.63
C TRP A 184 -0.98 8.12 21.35
N ASN A 185 -0.28 7.53 22.30
CA ASN A 185 0.80 8.18 23.05
C ASN A 185 1.94 8.62 22.11
N TRP A 186 2.22 7.83 21.06
CA TRP A 186 3.21 8.21 20.07
C TRP A 186 2.77 9.40 19.21
N LEU A 187 1.47 9.46 18.86
CA LEU A 187 0.87 10.51 18.02
C LEU A 187 0.62 11.83 18.76
N GLU A 188 0.45 11.81 20.10
CA GLU A 188 -0.05 12.92 20.91
C GLU A 188 0.64 14.27 20.64
N ASN A 189 1.95 14.27 20.36
CA ASN A 189 2.73 15.49 20.12
C ASN A 189 3.19 15.60 18.66
N LYS A 190 2.57 14.89 17.74
CA LYS A 190 2.92 14.93 16.32
C LYS A 190 2.06 15.94 15.57
N LYS A 191 2.72 16.75 14.75
CA LYS A 191 2.00 17.60 13.79
C LYS A 191 1.71 16.78 12.55
N ILE A 192 0.49 16.85 12.06
CA ILE A 192 0.05 16.25 10.79
C ILE A 192 -0.50 17.39 9.91
N ASP A 193 -0.06 17.45 8.65
CA ASP A 193 -0.46 18.50 7.69
C ASP A 193 -1.81 18.27 7.03
#